data_82b3a1e3986bcfa1379d35f5e8ea9a1b
#
_entry.id   82b3a1e3986bcfa1379d35f5e8ea9a1b
#
_cell.length_a   1.000
_cell.length_b   1.000
_cell.length_c   1.000
_cell.angle_alpha   90.00
_cell.angle_beta   90.00
_cell.angle_gamma   90.00
#
_symmetry.space_group_name_H-M   'P 1'
#
loop_
_entity.id
_entity.type
_entity.pdbx_description
1 polymer ?
#
loop_
_entity_poly.entity_id
_entity_poly.type
_entity_poly.pdbx_seq_one_letter_code
_entity_poly.pdbx_strand_id
1 'polypeptide(L)'
;SGYKVFFTEWNSSELVRSATRRGKKQNLLTPTTFSLIHCTDFADRYERNILPMLKAGFIVLADRYKFTALARDAVRGCPQEWVGQLYSFAFQPDITFYFSLPLKTALDRILVGRPALKYHEAGMDLGLSPDPVESFRIFQGRIHKAYEQLARRYRFTRIDSNRPVEAIQEEVRTILRDRIDLAQYKAAVPRGWR
;
A
#
# COMPACT_ATOMS: atom_id res chain seq x y z
N SER A 1 -10.09 -16.30 -14.44
CA SER A 1 -11.24 -16.17 -13.51
C SER A 1 -12.50 -15.57 -14.15
N GLY A 2 -12.43 -15.02 -15.36
CA GLY A 2 -13.59 -14.47 -16.08
C GLY A 2 -14.11 -13.12 -15.53
N TYR A 3 -13.39 -12.48 -14.63
CA TYR A 3 -13.73 -11.15 -14.12
C TYR A 3 -12.81 -10.07 -14.70
N LYS A 4 -13.33 -8.86 -14.88
CA LYS A 4 -12.56 -7.67 -15.24
C LYS A 4 -11.82 -7.16 -14.00
N VAL A 5 -10.55 -7.52 -13.88
CA VAL A 5 -9.71 -7.12 -12.74
C VAL A 5 -8.46 -6.44 -13.24
N PHE A 6 -8.11 -5.31 -12.64
CA PHE A 6 -6.87 -4.58 -12.85
C PHE A 6 -6.09 -4.50 -11.54
N PHE A 7 -4.81 -4.84 -11.59
CA PHE A 7 -3.90 -4.77 -10.43
C PHE A 7 -2.92 -3.61 -10.60
N THR A 8 -2.68 -2.87 -9.52
CA THR A 8 -1.69 -1.80 -9.47
C THR A 8 -0.95 -1.83 -8.14
N GLU A 9 0.33 -1.50 -8.16
CA GLU A 9 1.16 -1.46 -6.96
C GLU A 9 1.86 -0.10 -6.77
N TRP A 10 2.27 0.18 -5.54
CA TRP A 10 2.99 1.41 -5.18
C TRP A 10 4.37 1.48 -5.83
N ASN A 11 4.79 2.68 -6.26
CA ASN A 11 6.07 2.95 -6.94
C ASN A 11 6.19 2.30 -8.33
N SER A 12 5.10 2.20 -9.07
CA SER A 12 5.10 1.61 -10.41
C SER A 12 4.96 2.63 -11.55
N SER A 13 4.80 3.92 -11.26
CA SER A 13 4.75 4.97 -12.28
C SER A 13 6.08 5.08 -13.03
N GLU A 14 6.02 4.97 -14.35
CA GLU A 14 7.21 5.13 -15.21
C GLU A 14 7.75 6.57 -15.19
N LEU A 15 6.90 7.54 -14.94
CA LEU A 15 7.24 8.97 -14.90
C LEU A 15 8.31 9.28 -13.86
N VAL A 16 8.22 8.70 -12.66
CA VAL A 16 9.11 9.04 -11.54
C VAL A 16 9.93 7.87 -10.99
N ARG A 17 9.75 6.65 -11.52
CA ARG A 17 10.42 5.43 -11.02
C ARG A 17 11.95 5.57 -10.98
N SER A 18 12.55 6.08 -12.03
CA SER A 18 14.00 6.26 -12.12
C SER A 18 14.51 7.28 -11.10
N ALA A 19 13.85 8.42 -10.97
CA ALA A 19 14.18 9.46 -10.01
C ALA A 19 14.00 8.96 -8.56
N THR A 20 12.92 8.25 -8.27
CA THR A 20 12.66 7.64 -6.95
C THR A 20 13.74 6.63 -6.59
N ARG A 21 14.12 5.75 -7.52
CA ARG A 21 15.18 4.75 -7.28
C ARG A 21 16.53 5.41 -7.02
N ARG A 22 16.91 6.40 -7.84
CA ARG A 22 18.16 7.17 -7.66
C ARG A 22 18.17 7.91 -6.33
N GLY A 23 17.09 8.63 -6.01
CA GLY A 23 16.96 9.37 -4.76
C GLY A 23 17.08 8.46 -3.53
N LYS A 24 16.47 7.28 -3.54
CA LYS A 24 16.61 6.28 -2.48
C LYS A 24 18.01 5.70 -2.39
N LYS A 25 18.62 5.35 -3.52
CA LYS A 25 19.98 4.75 -3.56
C LYS A 25 21.05 5.71 -3.04
N GLN A 26 20.90 7.00 -3.32
CA GLN A 26 21.87 8.03 -2.97
C GLN A 26 21.49 8.80 -1.68
N ASN A 27 20.44 8.39 -0.99
CA ASN A 27 19.92 9.04 0.23
C ASN A 27 19.65 10.55 0.06
N LEU A 28 19.13 10.95 -1.11
CA LEU A 28 18.86 12.37 -1.44
C LEU A 28 17.47 12.84 -1.01
N LEU A 29 16.59 11.92 -0.61
CA LEU A 29 15.19 12.24 -0.33
C LEU A 29 15.03 12.70 1.12
N THR A 30 14.75 13.98 1.31
CA THR A 30 14.24 14.51 2.59
C THR A 30 12.81 14.00 2.83
N PRO A 31 12.26 14.07 4.06
CA PRO A 31 10.87 13.67 4.30
C PRO A 31 9.86 14.31 3.34
N THR A 32 9.99 15.61 3.08
CA THR A 32 9.11 16.35 2.16
C THR A 32 9.25 15.87 0.71
N THR A 33 10.48 15.80 0.19
CA THR A 33 10.70 15.33 -1.19
C THR A 33 10.33 13.87 -1.37
N PHE A 34 10.51 13.05 -0.33
CA PHE A 34 10.05 11.66 -0.31
C PHE A 34 8.52 11.58 -0.45
N SER A 35 7.77 12.41 0.30
CA SER A 35 6.31 12.47 0.21
C SER A 35 5.84 12.94 -1.17
N LEU A 36 6.43 14.04 -1.68
CA LEU A 36 6.05 14.62 -2.97
C LEU A 36 6.31 13.68 -4.15
N ILE A 37 7.48 13.01 -4.20
CA ILE A 37 7.78 12.09 -5.31
C ILE A 37 6.85 10.87 -5.30
N HIS A 38 6.44 10.39 -4.12
CA HIS A 38 5.48 9.31 -4.01
C HIS A 38 4.04 9.76 -4.30
N CYS A 39 3.70 11.01 -4.00
CA CYS A 39 2.43 11.61 -4.42
C CYS A 39 2.37 11.72 -5.94
N THR A 40 3.46 12.16 -6.59
CA THR A 40 3.55 12.21 -8.06
C THR A 40 3.40 10.82 -8.68
N ASP A 41 4.09 9.80 -8.13
CA ASP A 41 3.90 8.40 -8.56
C ASP A 41 2.43 7.98 -8.47
N PHE A 42 1.80 8.30 -7.36
CA PHE A 42 0.41 7.92 -7.14
C PHE A 42 -0.55 8.69 -8.05
N ALA A 43 -0.36 9.99 -8.25
CA ALA A 43 -1.19 10.82 -9.12
C ALA A 43 -1.14 10.32 -10.58
N ASP A 44 0.06 10.06 -11.09
CA ASP A 44 0.25 9.54 -12.46
C ASP A 44 -0.49 8.20 -12.65
N ARG A 45 -0.32 7.25 -11.72
CA ARG A 45 -1.01 5.96 -11.78
C ARG A 45 -2.53 6.10 -11.58
N TYR A 46 -2.94 7.02 -10.73
CA TYR A 46 -4.35 7.27 -10.45
C TYR A 46 -5.08 7.76 -11.70
N GLU A 47 -4.52 8.75 -12.39
CA GLU A 47 -5.13 9.36 -13.57
C GLU A 47 -5.02 8.48 -14.82
N ARG A 48 -3.86 7.83 -15.03
CA ARG A 48 -3.61 7.04 -16.24
C ARG A 48 -4.09 5.60 -16.17
N ASN A 49 -4.20 5.03 -14.98
CA ASN A 49 -4.51 3.61 -14.83
C ASN A 49 -5.78 3.40 -13.98
N ILE A 50 -5.81 3.89 -12.73
CA ILE A 50 -6.89 3.56 -11.79
C ILE A 50 -8.23 4.12 -12.30
N LEU A 51 -8.32 5.40 -12.57
CA LEU A 51 -9.56 6.05 -13.01
C LEU A 51 -10.10 5.48 -14.32
N PRO A 52 -9.29 5.29 -15.39
CA PRO A 52 -9.77 4.70 -16.63
C PRO A 52 -10.31 3.28 -16.44
N MET A 53 -9.64 2.45 -15.62
CA MET A 53 -10.10 1.08 -15.37
C MET A 53 -11.40 1.06 -14.55
N LEU A 54 -11.54 1.92 -13.54
CA LEU A 54 -12.80 2.05 -12.80
C LEU A 54 -13.94 2.49 -13.75
N LYS A 55 -13.71 3.49 -14.61
CA LYS A 55 -14.69 3.94 -15.61
C LYS A 55 -15.07 2.86 -16.62
N ALA A 56 -14.13 1.96 -16.95
CA ALA A 56 -14.38 0.82 -17.82
C ALA A 56 -15.05 -0.38 -17.11
N GLY A 57 -15.43 -0.23 -15.83
CA GLY A 57 -16.13 -1.25 -15.06
C GLY A 57 -15.22 -2.39 -14.60
N PHE A 58 -13.95 -2.13 -14.32
CA PHE A 58 -13.03 -3.09 -13.72
C PHE A 58 -13.05 -3.01 -12.20
N ILE A 59 -12.84 -4.14 -11.55
CA ILE A 59 -12.41 -4.18 -10.15
C ILE A 59 -10.93 -3.78 -10.13
N VAL A 60 -10.60 -2.72 -9.39
CA VAL A 60 -9.19 -2.30 -9.22
C VAL A 60 -8.68 -2.82 -7.89
N LEU A 61 -7.64 -3.64 -7.95
CA LEU A 61 -6.89 -4.12 -6.78
C LEU A 61 -5.62 -3.29 -6.63
N ALA A 62 -5.55 -2.47 -5.58
CA ALA A 62 -4.39 -1.64 -5.30
C ALA A 62 -3.59 -2.21 -4.13
N ASP A 63 -2.37 -2.70 -4.42
CA ASP A 63 -1.40 -3.00 -3.37
C ASP A 63 -0.80 -1.69 -2.88
N ARG A 64 -1.23 -1.27 -1.70
CA ARG A 64 -1.05 0.05 -1.10
C ARG A 64 -1.78 1.16 -1.85
N TYR A 65 -2.37 2.06 -1.06
CA TYR A 65 -3.11 3.22 -1.54
C TYR A 65 -2.69 4.47 -0.75
N LYS A 66 -3.40 5.59 -0.87
CA LYS A 66 -3.09 6.85 -0.15
C LYS A 66 -2.81 6.70 1.34
N PHE A 67 -3.39 5.69 1.98
CA PHE A 67 -3.16 5.40 3.39
C PHE A 67 -1.72 5.04 3.75
N THR A 68 -0.96 4.50 2.78
CA THR A 68 0.48 4.26 2.96
C THR A 68 1.25 5.56 3.16
N ALA A 69 0.90 6.62 2.43
CA ALA A 69 1.47 7.94 2.63
C ALA A 69 1.04 8.53 3.98
N LEU A 70 -0.27 8.51 4.28
CA LEU A 70 -0.81 9.02 5.55
C LEU A 70 -0.14 8.40 6.79
N ALA A 71 0.21 7.11 6.73
CA ALA A 71 0.92 6.45 7.82
C ALA A 71 2.42 6.76 7.80
N ARG A 72 3.08 6.47 6.67
CA ARG A 72 4.53 6.47 6.55
C ARG A 72 5.15 7.86 6.54
N ASP A 73 4.52 8.81 5.83
CA ASP A 73 5.07 10.14 5.66
C ASP A 73 4.84 10.99 6.92
N ALA A 74 3.73 10.77 7.63
CA ALA A 74 3.51 11.35 8.95
C ALA A 74 4.56 10.87 9.98
N VAL A 75 4.92 9.59 9.97
CA VAL A 75 5.98 9.06 10.84
C VAL A 75 7.36 9.64 10.48
N ARG A 76 7.55 10.08 9.23
CA ARG A 76 8.77 10.81 8.79
C ARG A 76 8.75 12.30 9.13
N GLY A 77 7.70 12.79 9.79
CA GLY A 77 7.61 14.18 10.25
C GLY A 77 6.83 15.11 9.31
N CYS A 78 6.23 14.60 8.24
CA CYS A 78 5.31 15.42 7.44
C CYS A 78 4.00 15.64 8.20
N PRO A 79 3.44 16.87 8.24
CA PRO A 79 2.14 17.11 8.86
C PRO A 79 1.06 16.24 8.20
N GLN A 80 0.32 15.47 9.02
CA GLN A 80 -0.67 14.51 8.50
C GLN A 80 -1.76 15.18 7.66
N GLU A 81 -2.16 16.39 8.04
CA GLU A 81 -3.14 17.18 7.30
C GLU A 81 -2.61 17.53 5.90
N TRP A 82 -1.36 18.02 5.81
CA TRP A 82 -0.72 18.32 4.54
C TRP A 82 -0.62 17.10 3.63
N VAL A 83 -0.22 15.94 4.18
CA VAL A 83 -0.22 14.68 3.41
C VAL A 83 -1.64 14.34 2.95
N GLY A 84 -2.65 14.53 3.81
CA GLY A 84 -4.05 14.32 3.46
C GLY A 84 -4.51 15.20 2.30
N GLN A 85 -4.11 16.47 2.29
CA GLN A 85 -4.41 17.41 1.21
C GLN A 85 -3.75 17.01 -0.11
N LEU A 86 -2.48 16.56 -0.09
CA LEU A 86 -1.77 16.06 -1.27
C LEU A 86 -2.51 14.92 -1.98
N TYR A 87 -3.19 14.05 -1.23
CA TYR A 87 -3.91 12.90 -1.76
C TYR A 87 -5.44 13.10 -1.83
N SER A 88 -5.92 14.36 -1.72
CA SER A 88 -7.36 14.68 -1.70
C SER A 88 -8.07 14.35 -3.02
N PHE A 89 -7.36 14.32 -4.14
CA PHE A 89 -7.88 13.96 -5.46
C PHE A 89 -8.27 12.48 -5.58
N ALA A 90 -7.78 11.64 -4.68
CA ALA A 90 -8.00 10.19 -4.75
C ALA A 90 -9.32 9.79 -4.09
N PHE A 91 -10.14 9.01 -4.79
CA PHE A 91 -11.37 8.46 -4.23
C PHE A 91 -11.11 7.59 -3.00
N GLN A 92 -12.14 7.46 -2.15
CA GLN A 92 -12.12 6.49 -1.08
C GLN A 92 -12.33 5.09 -1.68
N PRO A 93 -11.50 4.08 -1.36
CA PRO A 93 -11.75 2.70 -1.77
C PRO A 93 -13.05 2.16 -1.17
N ASP A 94 -13.79 1.32 -1.92
CA ASP A 94 -14.99 0.66 -1.43
C ASP A 94 -14.67 -0.31 -0.29
N ILE A 95 -13.54 -1.01 -0.38
CA ILE A 95 -13.03 -1.89 0.66
C ILE A 95 -11.53 -1.65 0.84
N THR A 96 -11.10 -1.49 2.09
CA THR A 96 -9.69 -1.45 2.46
C THR A 96 -9.38 -2.59 3.41
N PHE A 97 -8.58 -3.54 2.98
CA PHE A 97 -8.07 -4.61 3.83
C PHE A 97 -6.80 -4.14 4.55
N TYR A 98 -6.78 -4.30 5.86
CA TYR A 98 -5.61 -4.10 6.69
C TYR A 98 -5.11 -5.43 7.23
N PHE A 99 -4.05 -5.94 6.62
CA PHE A 99 -3.39 -7.18 7.03
C PHE A 99 -2.54 -6.91 8.26
N SER A 100 -3.09 -7.21 9.42
CA SER A 100 -2.44 -6.98 10.72
C SER A 100 -1.52 -8.15 11.08
N LEU A 101 -0.26 -7.85 11.39
CA LEU A 101 0.74 -8.84 11.79
C LEU A 101 1.54 -8.30 12.97
N PRO A 102 1.82 -9.11 14.02
CA PRO A 102 2.72 -8.71 15.10
C PRO A 102 4.09 -8.33 14.55
N LEU A 103 4.66 -7.22 15.06
CA LEU A 103 5.91 -6.66 14.55
C LEU A 103 7.08 -7.66 14.62
N LYS A 104 7.15 -8.47 15.68
CA LYS A 104 8.14 -9.55 15.81
C LYS A 104 8.02 -10.53 14.64
N THR A 105 6.82 -11.04 14.38
CA THR A 105 6.58 -12.00 13.29
C THR A 105 6.90 -11.37 11.92
N ALA A 106 6.60 -10.09 11.73
CA ALA A 106 6.95 -9.39 10.49
C ALA A 106 8.47 -9.33 10.28
N LEU A 107 9.22 -9.00 11.33
CA LEU A 107 10.69 -8.98 11.30
C LEU A 107 11.26 -10.38 11.02
N ASP A 108 10.79 -11.40 11.73
CA ASP A 108 11.24 -12.76 11.55
C ASP A 108 11.02 -13.25 10.11
N ARG A 109 9.84 -12.99 9.53
CA ARG A 109 9.53 -13.34 8.12
C ARG A 109 10.43 -12.61 7.13
N ILE A 110 10.75 -11.34 7.38
CA ILE A 110 11.63 -10.54 6.52
C ILE A 110 13.04 -11.14 6.53
N LEU A 111 13.57 -11.47 7.70
CA LEU A 111 14.94 -11.97 7.86
C LEU A 111 15.12 -13.41 7.35
N VAL A 112 14.04 -14.21 7.33
CA VAL A 112 14.05 -15.52 6.64
C VAL A 112 14.14 -15.33 5.12
N GLY A 113 13.48 -14.32 4.57
CA GLY A 113 13.44 -14.09 3.11
C GLY A 113 14.66 -13.35 2.55
N ARG A 114 15.46 -12.69 3.41
CA ARG A 114 16.64 -11.90 2.99
C ARG A 114 17.58 -11.60 4.17
N PRO A 115 18.90 -11.49 3.90
CA PRO A 115 19.91 -11.35 4.97
C PRO A 115 19.91 -9.98 5.66
N ALA A 116 19.30 -8.93 5.07
CA ALA A 116 19.37 -7.58 5.61
C ALA A 116 18.08 -6.77 5.37
N LEU A 117 17.82 -5.83 6.26
CA LEU A 117 16.76 -4.85 6.14
C LEU A 117 17.13 -3.77 5.10
N LYS A 118 16.14 -3.29 4.34
CA LYS A 118 16.37 -2.16 3.43
C LYS A 118 16.45 -0.85 4.24
N TYR A 119 17.34 0.05 3.86
CA TYR A 119 17.62 1.31 4.55
C TYR A 119 16.37 2.09 4.94
N HIS A 120 15.52 2.45 3.96
CA HIS A 120 14.28 3.20 4.22
C HIS A 120 13.16 2.38 4.89
N GLU A 121 13.20 1.05 4.81
CA GLU A 121 12.26 0.16 5.49
C GLU A 121 12.58 0.05 6.98
N ALA A 122 13.86 0.09 7.30
CA ALA A 122 14.33 0.14 8.67
C ALA A 122 14.24 1.55 9.29
N GLY A 123 13.87 2.58 8.51
CA GLY A 123 13.81 3.96 9.01
C GLY A 123 15.18 4.55 9.31
N MET A 124 16.25 4.04 8.68
CA MET A 124 17.62 4.53 8.87
C MET A 124 17.79 5.98 8.42
N ASP A 125 16.94 6.42 7.50
CA ASP A 125 16.83 7.81 7.05
C ASP A 125 16.38 8.79 8.16
N LEU A 126 15.89 8.27 9.26
CA LEU A 126 15.43 9.08 10.41
C LEU A 126 16.42 9.10 11.58
N GLY A 127 17.51 8.34 11.52
CA GLY A 127 18.50 8.29 12.58
C GLY A 127 17.97 7.79 13.94
N LEU A 128 16.96 6.88 13.92
CA LEU A 128 16.29 6.42 15.15
C LEU A 128 17.17 5.52 16.03
N SER A 129 18.07 4.77 15.42
CA SER A 129 19.10 3.96 16.05
C SER A 129 20.22 3.68 15.04
N PRO A 130 21.48 3.51 15.47
CA PRO A 130 22.55 3.03 14.60
C PRO A 130 22.38 1.55 14.22
N ASP A 131 21.68 0.75 15.04
CA ASP A 131 21.32 -0.64 14.73
C ASP A 131 20.09 -0.70 13.82
N PRO A 132 20.21 -1.30 12.61
CA PRO A 132 19.10 -1.42 11.69
C PRO A 132 17.89 -2.19 12.22
N VAL A 133 18.09 -3.20 13.06
CA VAL A 133 17.00 -3.99 13.64
C VAL A 133 16.23 -3.17 14.67
N GLU A 134 16.94 -2.43 15.53
CA GLU A 134 16.31 -1.55 16.51
C GLU A 134 15.63 -0.37 15.83
N SER A 135 16.26 0.26 14.85
CA SER A 135 15.65 1.31 14.03
C SER A 135 14.36 0.81 13.35
N PHE A 136 14.38 -0.40 12.78
CA PHE A 136 13.20 -1.04 12.21
C PHE A 136 12.08 -1.19 13.23
N ARG A 137 12.38 -1.69 14.43
CA ARG A 137 11.37 -1.86 15.49
C ARG A 137 10.71 -0.55 15.88
N ILE A 138 11.51 0.50 16.08
CA ILE A 138 10.99 1.83 16.40
C ILE A 138 10.14 2.38 15.26
N PHE A 139 10.67 2.36 14.04
CA PHE A 139 10.02 2.93 12.85
C PHE A 139 8.72 2.21 12.50
N GLN A 140 8.77 0.89 12.35
CA GLN A 140 7.61 0.08 12.01
C GLN A 140 6.58 0.06 13.14
N GLY A 141 7.01 0.16 14.40
CA GLY A 141 6.11 0.33 15.54
C GLY A 141 5.31 1.63 15.46
N ARG A 142 5.95 2.75 15.06
CA ARG A 142 5.25 4.02 14.80
C ARG A 142 4.28 3.92 13.62
N ILE A 143 4.70 3.29 12.53
CA ILE A 143 3.84 3.04 11.35
C ILE A 143 2.64 2.17 11.72
N HIS A 144 2.84 1.11 12.49
CA HIS A 144 1.76 0.24 12.96
C HIS A 144 0.72 1.03 13.76
N LYS A 145 1.15 1.86 14.70
CA LYS A 145 0.25 2.75 15.46
C LYS A 145 -0.53 3.71 14.53
N ALA A 146 0.14 4.28 13.54
CA ALA A 146 -0.52 5.14 12.56
C ALA A 146 -1.58 4.38 11.74
N TYR A 147 -1.29 3.16 11.29
CA TYR A 147 -2.28 2.32 10.60
C TYR A 147 -3.45 1.92 11.49
N GLU A 148 -3.24 1.63 12.77
CA GLU A 148 -4.34 1.36 13.72
C GLU A 148 -5.30 2.56 13.85
N GLN A 149 -4.76 3.79 13.88
CA GLN A 149 -5.57 5.01 13.89
C GLN A 149 -6.35 5.18 12.58
N LEU A 150 -5.68 4.98 11.43
CA LEU A 150 -6.32 5.05 10.12
C LEU A 150 -7.39 3.97 9.96
N ALA A 151 -7.12 2.75 10.42
CA ALA A 151 -8.07 1.63 10.35
C ALA A 151 -9.37 1.95 11.10
N ARG A 152 -9.28 2.58 12.26
CA ARG A 152 -10.46 3.06 13.01
C ARG A 152 -11.18 4.19 12.28
N ARG A 153 -10.42 5.22 11.86
CA ARG A 153 -10.98 6.42 11.21
C ARG A 153 -11.68 6.11 9.89
N TYR A 154 -11.10 5.23 9.07
CA TYR A 154 -11.56 4.90 7.73
C TYR A 154 -12.26 3.53 7.65
N ARG A 155 -12.52 2.90 8.80
CA ARG A 155 -13.25 1.61 8.91
C ARG A 155 -12.66 0.50 8.03
N PHE A 156 -11.35 0.29 8.14
CA PHE A 156 -10.69 -0.78 7.40
C PHE A 156 -11.21 -2.15 7.84
N THR A 157 -11.27 -3.06 6.89
CA THR A 157 -11.51 -4.48 7.18
C THR A 157 -10.20 -5.10 7.64
N ARG A 158 -10.12 -5.39 8.93
CA ARG A 158 -8.93 -5.98 9.54
C ARG A 158 -8.87 -7.47 9.27
N ILE A 159 -7.71 -7.94 8.81
CA ILE A 159 -7.41 -9.35 8.58
C ILE A 159 -6.21 -9.74 9.46
N ASP A 160 -6.37 -10.78 10.28
CA ASP A 160 -5.25 -11.36 11.02
C ASP A 160 -4.34 -12.13 10.05
N SER A 161 -3.13 -11.60 9.84
CA SER A 161 -2.13 -12.19 8.94
C SER A 161 -1.16 -13.15 9.66
N ASN A 162 -1.41 -13.44 10.92
CA ASN A 162 -0.63 -14.42 11.68
C ASN A 162 -1.20 -15.84 11.54
N ARG A 163 -1.71 -16.17 10.36
CA ARG A 163 -2.36 -17.43 9.99
C ARG A 163 -1.82 -17.93 8.65
N PRO A 164 -2.11 -19.20 8.25
CA PRO A 164 -1.80 -19.71 6.91
C PRO A 164 -2.42 -18.85 5.80
N VAL A 165 -1.69 -18.75 4.67
CA VAL A 165 -2.11 -17.91 3.53
C VAL A 165 -3.47 -18.34 2.98
N GLU A 166 -3.74 -19.63 2.96
CA GLU A 166 -4.98 -20.23 2.47
C GLU A 166 -6.19 -19.75 3.30
N ALA A 167 -6.06 -19.72 4.63
CA ALA A 167 -7.09 -19.26 5.53
C ALA A 167 -7.35 -17.75 5.37
N ILE A 168 -6.28 -16.95 5.21
CA ILE A 168 -6.37 -15.52 4.93
C ILE A 168 -7.09 -15.27 3.61
N GLN A 169 -6.71 -16.00 2.56
CA GLN A 169 -7.32 -15.89 1.23
C GLN A 169 -8.81 -16.24 1.22
N GLU A 170 -9.21 -17.28 1.94
CA GLU A 170 -10.62 -17.66 1.99
C GLU A 170 -11.46 -16.61 2.75
N GLU A 171 -10.95 -16.06 3.85
CA GLU A 171 -11.62 -14.96 4.56
C GLU A 171 -11.79 -13.73 3.65
N VAL A 172 -10.72 -13.31 2.95
CA VAL A 172 -10.79 -12.17 2.01
C VAL A 172 -11.81 -12.42 0.91
N ARG A 173 -11.84 -13.63 0.33
CA ARG A 173 -12.79 -14.01 -0.72
C ARG A 173 -14.23 -14.02 -0.21
N THR A 174 -14.46 -14.50 0.99
CA THR A 174 -15.79 -14.48 1.63
C THR A 174 -16.28 -13.06 1.81
N ILE A 175 -15.46 -12.19 2.39
CA ILE A 175 -15.80 -10.77 2.56
C ILE A 175 -16.10 -10.09 1.23
N LEU A 176 -15.33 -10.40 0.18
CA LEU A 176 -15.55 -9.84 -1.16
C LEU A 176 -16.88 -10.30 -1.76
N ARG A 177 -17.23 -11.60 -1.64
CA ARG A 177 -18.51 -12.14 -2.11
C ARG A 177 -19.70 -11.50 -1.40
N ASP A 178 -19.56 -11.22 -0.09
CA ASP A 178 -20.63 -10.64 0.73
C ASP A 178 -20.84 -9.14 0.46
N ARG A 179 -19.79 -8.43 0.03
CA ARG A 179 -19.81 -6.96 -0.12
C ARG A 179 -19.90 -6.47 -1.55
N ILE A 180 -19.52 -7.30 -2.53
CA ILE A 180 -19.45 -6.91 -3.95
C ILE A 180 -20.26 -7.90 -4.77
N ASP A 181 -21.21 -7.40 -5.54
CA ASP A 181 -21.85 -8.20 -6.58
C ASP A 181 -20.87 -8.46 -7.72
N LEU A 182 -20.12 -9.55 -7.59
CA LEU A 182 -19.11 -9.94 -8.57
C LEU A 182 -19.69 -10.26 -9.96
N ALA A 183 -21.00 -10.53 -10.08
CA ALA A 183 -21.64 -10.83 -11.35
C ALA A 183 -21.55 -9.63 -12.33
N GLN A 184 -21.60 -8.41 -11.81
CA GLN A 184 -21.50 -7.18 -12.60
C GLN A 184 -20.12 -7.01 -13.28
N TYR A 185 -19.08 -7.68 -12.78
CA TYR A 185 -17.71 -7.57 -13.26
C TYR A 185 -17.28 -8.75 -14.14
N LYS A 186 -18.20 -9.63 -14.54
CA LYS A 186 -17.86 -10.70 -15.47
C LYS A 186 -17.45 -10.14 -16.82
N ALA A 187 -16.33 -10.61 -17.34
CA ALA A 187 -15.95 -10.33 -18.72
C ALA A 187 -16.98 -10.95 -19.67
N ALA A 188 -17.43 -10.17 -20.65
CA ALA A 188 -18.23 -10.74 -21.73
C ALA A 188 -17.39 -11.81 -22.43
N VAL A 189 -17.87 -13.06 -22.49
CA VAL A 189 -17.24 -14.11 -23.29
C VAL A 189 -17.44 -13.70 -24.75
N PRO A 190 -16.37 -13.52 -25.54
CA PRO A 190 -16.53 -13.25 -26.97
C PRO A 190 -17.34 -14.39 -27.59
N ARG A 191 -18.48 -14.07 -28.22
CA ARG A 191 -19.22 -15.03 -29.04
C ARG A 191 -18.35 -15.36 -30.26
N GLY A 192 -17.60 -16.46 -30.24
CA GLY A 192 -16.84 -16.83 -31.39
C GLY A 192 -15.67 -17.81 -31.25
N TRP A 193 -15.52 -18.51 -30.16
CA TRP A 193 -14.56 -19.64 -30.04
C TRP A 193 -15.31 -20.86 -29.49
N ARG A 194 -16.04 -21.54 -30.40
CA ARG A 194 -16.42 -22.94 -30.27
C ARG A 194 -15.76 -23.72 -31.39
#